data_71d14b023107941a01ee875ffddd0c7e
#
_entry.id   71d14b023107941a01ee875ffddd0c7e
#
_cell.length_a   1.000
_cell.length_b   1.000
_cell.length_c   1.000
_cell.angle_alpha   90.00
_cell.angle_beta   90.00
_cell.angle_gamma   90.00
#
_symmetry.space_group_name_H-M   'P 1'
#
loop_
_entity.id
_entity.type
_entity.pdbx_description
1 polymer ?
#
loop_
_entity_poly.entity_id
_entity_poly.type
_entity_poly.pdbx_seq_one_letter_code
_entity_poly.pdbx_strand_id
1 'polypeptide(L)'
;MLRKDSTGVDQALAEFAHRQWGAVSLAQLQALGLGARAVQLRAQTGRLRRIHRGVYAIGGAALPREGRNLAAVLACGEGAVLSHTSAAVHWGLLTYDPPQPHVTAPASRAGAPGIRLHRTRSLDARDTTTHRGIPITTLARTLLDLAATAPRSRLEHALGQALRNELYDQRAIGDVLERHHGRRGVKALRTATADDPAFTRGELERRFRALCRRAGLPQPLSNHVVADADNHPHEVDFFFPAHRLVVEIDGWRDHGTRVAFERDRAKDAALVAAGYAVLRFTKRQIAEDPDTVADRVRAGCCRAFAWAPAPAW
;
A
#
# COMPACT_ATOMS: atom_id res chain seq x y z
N MET A 1 53.07 13.24 11.32
CA MET A 1 52.30 13.62 10.11
C MET A 1 50.99 12.81 9.91
N LEU A 2 50.37 12.29 10.98
CA LEU A 2 49.21 11.33 10.93
C LEU A 2 47.88 11.90 11.48
N ARG A 3 47.79 13.18 11.83
CA ARG A 3 46.57 13.76 12.43
C ARG A 3 45.65 14.51 11.46
N LYS A 4 46.13 14.92 10.27
CA LYS A 4 45.29 15.69 9.31
C LYS A 4 44.35 14.84 8.49
N ASP A 5 44.68 13.58 8.22
CA ASP A 5 43.84 12.70 7.39
C ASP A 5 42.67 12.08 8.18
N SER A 6 42.76 11.97 9.52
CA SER A 6 41.71 11.39 10.35
C SER A 6 40.45 12.25 10.43
N THR A 7 40.61 13.58 10.40
CA THR A 7 39.46 14.53 10.50
C THR A 7 38.61 14.49 9.24
N GLY A 8 39.22 14.40 8.05
CA GLY A 8 38.49 14.29 6.78
C GLY A 8 37.72 12.97 6.65
N VAL A 9 38.33 11.88 7.11
CA VAL A 9 37.66 10.56 7.10
C VAL A 9 36.51 10.50 8.12
N ASP A 10 36.69 11.06 9.32
CA ASP A 10 35.65 11.08 10.34
C ASP A 10 34.46 11.98 9.92
N GLN A 11 34.71 13.08 9.21
CA GLN A 11 33.67 13.92 8.59
C GLN A 11 32.93 13.15 7.48
N ALA A 12 33.66 12.49 6.59
CA ALA A 12 33.04 11.65 5.54
C ALA A 12 32.19 10.53 6.14
N LEU A 13 32.62 9.91 7.25
CA LEU A 13 31.85 8.91 7.98
C LEU A 13 30.56 9.50 8.58
N ALA A 14 30.61 10.72 9.12
CA ALA A 14 29.42 11.40 9.64
C ALA A 14 28.41 11.71 8.53
N GLU A 15 28.87 12.15 7.36
CA GLU A 15 28.01 12.34 6.19
C GLU A 15 27.40 11.04 5.67
N PHE A 16 28.16 9.95 5.67
CA PHE A 16 27.65 8.61 5.36
C PHE A 16 26.60 8.17 6.37
N ALA A 17 26.86 8.39 7.67
CA ALA A 17 25.90 8.08 8.72
C ALA A 17 24.57 8.78 8.49
N HIS A 18 24.62 10.06 8.15
CA HIS A 18 23.40 10.83 7.87
C HIS A 18 22.64 10.30 6.65
N ARG A 19 23.31 10.04 5.53
CA ARG A 19 22.69 9.59 4.28
C ARG A 19 22.24 8.13 4.30
N GLN A 20 22.89 7.27 5.09
CA GLN A 20 22.69 5.83 5.16
C GLN A 20 22.12 5.34 6.50
N TRP A 21 21.46 6.22 7.24
CA TRP A 21 20.82 5.84 8.51
C TRP A 21 21.78 5.18 9.50
N GLY A 22 23.04 5.52 9.45
CA GLY A 22 24.09 4.98 10.31
C GLY A 22 24.67 3.64 9.87
N ALA A 23 24.21 3.02 8.78
CA ALA A 23 24.74 1.74 8.29
C ALA A 23 25.80 1.96 7.21
N VAL A 24 26.89 1.17 7.23
CA VAL A 24 27.98 1.24 6.23
C VAL A 24 28.56 -0.14 5.97
N SER A 25 28.88 -0.44 4.72
CA SER A 25 29.58 -1.68 4.36
C SER A 25 31.10 -1.53 4.47
N LEU A 26 31.81 -2.65 4.62
CA LEU A 26 33.28 -2.69 4.59
C LEU A 26 33.85 -2.11 3.29
N ALA A 27 33.21 -2.42 2.15
CA ALA A 27 33.62 -1.88 0.86
C ALA A 27 33.54 -0.34 0.81
N GLN A 28 32.47 0.23 1.37
CA GLN A 28 32.31 1.69 1.48
C GLN A 28 33.35 2.30 2.42
N LEU A 29 33.66 1.65 3.55
CA LEU A 29 34.74 2.09 4.45
C LEU A 29 36.09 2.07 3.76
N GLN A 30 36.38 1.04 2.97
CA GLN A 30 37.60 0.95 2.18
C GLN A 30 37.66 2.03 1.08
N ALA A 31 36.58 2.32 0.41
CA ALA A 31 36.48 3.41 -0.57
C ALA A 31 36.74 4.80 0.05
N LEU A 32 36.44 4.96 1.35
CA LEU A 32 36.79 6.16 2.14
C LEU A 32 38.24 6.15 2.65
N GLY A 33 39.07 5.19 2.22
CA GLY A 33 40.47 5.10 2.62
C GLY A 33 40.73 4.38 3.96
N LEU A 34 39.71 3.74 4.55
CA LEU A 34 39.88 2.99 5.80
C LEU A 34 40.39 1.58 5.51
N GLY A 35 41.66 1.30 5.71
CA GLY A 35 42.19 -0.05 5.64
C GLY A 35 41.64 -0.98 6.74
N ALA A 36 41.81 -2.29 6.56
CA ALA A 36 41.27 -3.32 7.47
C ALA A 36 41.67 -3.09 8.94
N ARG A 37 42.91 -2.69 9.20
CA ARG A 37 43.39 -2.41 10.56
C ARG A 37 42.68 -1.21 11.19
N ALA A 38 42.44 -0.15 10.42
CA ALA A 38 41.75 1.03 10.90
C ALA A 38 40.25 0.75 11.20
N VAL A 39 39.62 -0.11 10.41
CA VAL A 39 38.23 -0.59 10.65
C VAL A 39 38.20 -1.44 11.93
N GLN A 40 39.17 -2.36 12.11
CA GLN A 40 39.25 -3.19 13.30
C GLN A 40 39.44 -2.36 14.58
N LEU A 41 40.36 -1.38 14.55
CA LEU A 41 40.57 -0.48 15.68
C LEU A 41 39.30 0.31 16.04
N ARG A 42 38.59 0.85 15.04
CA ARG A 42 37.33 1.56 15.27
C ARG A 42 36.24 0.64 15.82
N ALA A 43 36.22 -0.64 15.42
CA ALA A 43 35.32 -1.62 15.98
C ALA A 43 35.64 -1.95 17.46
N GLN A 44 36.94 -2.06 17.80
CA GLN A 44 37.39 -2.27 19.18
C GLN A 44 37.10 -1.09 20.10
N THR A 45 37.22 0.13 19.57
CA THR A 45 36.95 1.37 20.32
C THR A 45 35.48 1.80 20.33
N GLY A 46 34.55 0.99 19.78
CA GLY A 46 33.13 1.27 19.75
C GLY A 46 32.68 2.36 18.76
N ARG A 47 33.63 2.94 17.98
CA ARG A 47 33.29 3.90 16.92
C ARG A 47 32.56 3.26 15.73
N LEU A 48 32.80 1.96 15.51
CA LEU A 48 32.06 1.11 14.58
C LEU A 48 31.52 -0.10 15.34
N ARG A 49 30.28 -0.46 15.16
CA ARG A 49 29.67 -1.67 15.74
C ARG A 49 29.27 -2.61 14.61
N ARG A 50 29.82 -3.82 14.62
CA ARG A 50 29.51 -4.83 13.61
C ARG A 50 28.05 -5.28 13.76
N ILE A 51 27.24 -5.15 12.70
CA ILE A 51 25.83 -5.58 12.62
C ILE A 51 25.73 -6.93 11.92
N HIS A 52 26.35 -7.04 10.75
CA HIS A 52 26.47 -8.27 9.98
C HIS A 52 27.93 -8.44 9.52
N ARG A 53 28.24 -9.58 8.91
CA ARG A 53 29.54 -9.78 8.31
C ARG A 53 29.79 -8.71 7.23
N GLY A 54 30.83 -7.90 7.39
CA GLY A 54 31.17 -6.82 6.48
C GLY A 54 30.24 -5.60 6.50
N VAL A 55 29.36 -5.49 7.50
CA VAL A 55 28.46 -4.33 7.68
C VAL A 55 28.53 -3.84 9.12
N TYR A 56 28.64 -2.52 9.25
CA TYR A 56 28.85 -1.84 10.53
C TYR A 56 27.81 -0.73 10.72
N ALA A 57 27.48 -0.47 11.98
CA ALA A 57 26.85 0.79 12.40
C ALA A 57 27.93 1.80 12.77
N ILE A 58 27.74 3.04 12.38
CA ILE A 58 28.60 4.17 12.75
C ILE A 58 28.13 4.70 14.11
N GLY A 59 29.05 4.72 15.08
CA GLY A 59 28.75 5.11 16.46
C GLY A 59 28.14 4.00 17.32
N GLY A 60 27.87 4.34 18.60
CA GLY A 60 27.39 3.38 19.61
C GLY A 60 25.87 3.21 19.65
N ALA A 61 25.09 4.09 19.04
CA ALA A 61 23.63 4.05 19.10
C ALA A 61 23.04 2.88 18.30
N ALA A 62 21.85 2.44 18.72
CA ALA A 62 21.09 1.46 17.94
C ALA A 62 20.66 2.06 16.60
N LEU A 63 20.76 1.28 15.52
CA LEU A 63 20.27 1.71 14.21
C LEU A 63 18.75 1.91 14.24
N PRO A 64 18.23 3.00 13.65
CA PRO A 64 16.82 3.12 13.37
C PRO A 64 16.37 2.01 12.42
N ARG A 65 15.06 1.85 12.23
CA ARG A 65 14.50 0.83 11.32
C ARG A 65 15.12 0.90 9.93
N GLU A 66 15.24 2.09 9.36
CA GLU A 66 15.82 2.35 8.05
C GLU A 66 17.28 1.86 8.00
N GLY A 67 18.06 2.15 9.04
CA GLY A 67 19.44 1.69 9.16
C GLY A 67 19.55 0.17 9.28
N ARG A 68 18.66 -0.48 10.03
CA ARG A 68 18.60 -1.96 10.10
C ARG A 68 18.26 -2.57 8.75
N ASN A 69 17.30 -1.98 8.03
CA ASN A 69 16.91 -2.43 6.69
C ASN A 69 18.05 -2.27 5.68
N LEU A 70 18.72 -1.11 5.67
CA LEU A 70 19.88 -0.90 4.81
C LEU A 70 21.03 -1.84 5.17
N ALA A 71 21.32 -2.04 6.46
CA ALA A 71 22.35 -2.97 6.91
C ALA A 71 22.06 -4.41 6.41
N ALA A 72 20.80 -4.85 6.40
CA ALA A 72 20.41 -6.15 5.88
C ALA A 72 20.61 -6.25 4.35
N VAL A 73 20.27 -5.21 3.60
CA VAL A 73 20.52 -5.14 2.14
C VAL A 73 22.01 -5.19 1.85
N LEU A 74 22.82 -4.37 2.53
CA LEU A 74 24.27 -4.35 2.37
C LEU A 74 24.92 -5.70 2.71
N ALA A 75 24.42 -6.40 3.72
CA ALA A 75 24.92 -7.72 4.13
C ALA A 75 24.65 -8.82 3.09
N CYS A 76 23.57 -8.69 2.33
CA CYS A 76 23.24 -9.60 1.23
C CYS A 76 24.02 -9.30 -0.06
N GLY A 77 24.72 -8.16 -0.12
CA GLY A 77 25.63 -7.79 -1.20
C GLY A 77 24.96 -7.18 -2.42
N GLU A 78 25.72 -7.05 -3.48
CA GLU A 78 25.28 -6.39 -4.71
C GLU A 78 24.07 -7.06 -5.32
N GLY A 79 23.14 -6.25 -5.83
CA GLY A 79 21.88 -6.70 -6.40
C GLY A 79 20.81 -7.10 -5.38
N ALA A 80 21.11 -6.99 -4.08
CA ALA A 80 20.12 -7.20 -3.03
C ALA A 80 19.25 -5.97 -2.82
N VAL A 81 17.96 -6.18 -2.54
CA VAL A 81 16.97 -5.11 -2.31
C VAL A 81 16.04 -5.47 -1.14
N LEU A 82 15.60 -4.47 -0.41
CA LEU A 82 14.52 -4.62 0.57
C LEU A 82 13.24 -5.05 -0.15
N SER A 83 12.47 -5.98 0.42
CA SER A 83 11.33 -6.58 -0.28
C SER A 83 10.21 -7.03 0.66
N HIS A 84 9.12 -7.56 0.12
CA HIS A 84 8.00 -8.16 0.86
C HIS A 84 7.47 -7.23 1.98
N THR A 85 7.29 -7.77 3.20
CA THR A 85 6.74 -7.01 4.33
C THR A 85 7.60 -5.81 4.72
N SER A 86 8.94 -5.95 4.71
CA SER A 86 9.84 -4.83 5.05
C SER A 86 9.75 -3.70 4.02
N ALA A 87 9.66 -4.03 2.74
CA ALA A 87 9.42 -3.02 1.70
C ALA A 87 8.04 -2.37 1.86
N ALA A 88 7.00 -3.15 2.15
CA ALA A 88 5.66 -2.62 2.35
C ALA A 88 5.58 -1.66 3.54
N VAL A 89 6.28 -1.95 4.65
CA VAL A 89 6.40 -1.04 5.79
C VAL A 89 7.18 0.22 5.41
N HIS A 90 8.25 0.06 4.64
CA HIS A 90 9.07 1.20 4.18
C HIS A 90 8.33 2.12 3.21
N TRP A 91 7.45 1.56 2.36
CA TRP A 91 6.51 2.31 1.50
C TRP A 91 5.34 2.94 2.28
N GLY A 92 5.18 2.66 3.58
CA GLY A 92 4.04 3.13 4.37
C GLY A 92 2.73 2.39 4.11
N LEU A 93 2.80 1.18 3.52
CA LEU A 93 1.63 0.35 3.24
C LEU A 93 1.20 -0.50 4.44
N LEU A 94 2.14 -0.78 5.35
CA LEU A 94 1.92 -1.56 6.57
C LEU A 94 2.61 -0.86 7.75
N THR A 95 2.05 -1.05 8.95
CA THR A 95 2.62 -0.52 10.21
C THR A 95 3.47 -1.55 10.96
N TYR A 96 3.21 -2.86 10.73
CA TYR A 96 3.93 -3.93 11.40
C TYR A 96 5.34 -4.10 10.83
N ASP A 97 6.36 -3.83 11.66
CA ASP A 97 7.76 -4.04 11.32
C ASP A 97 8.16 -5.50 11.65
N PRO A 98 8.54 -6.32 10.66
CA PRO A 98 8.91 -7.69 10.94
C PRO A 98 10.22 -7.75 11.73
N PRO A 99 10.38 -8.74 12.64
CA PRO A 99 11.57 -8.86 13.49
C PRO A 99 12.87 -9.09 12.68
N GLN A 100 12.73 -9.63 11.49
CA GLN A 100 13.83 -9.84 10.54
C GLN A 100 13.52 -9.08 9.26
N PRO A 101 14.42 -8.19 8.79
CA PRO A 101 14.26 -7.53 7.50
C PRO A 101 14.15 -8.56 6.36
N HIS A 102 13.17 -8.37 5.48
CA HIS A 102 12.99 -9.18 4.27
C HIS A 102 13.80 -8.58 3.13
N VAL A 103 14.73 -9.37 2.61
CA VAL A 103 15.62 -8.96 1.51
C VAL A 103 15.48 -9.96 0.37
N THR A 104 15.32 -9.48 -0.86
CA THR A 104 15.43 -10.29 -2.07
C THR A 104 16.82 -10.09 -2.67
N ALA A 105 17.50 -11.20 -2.98
CA ALA A 105 18.83 -11.16 -3.60
C ALA A 105 18.97 -12.27 -4.66
N PRO A 106 19.97 -12.16 -5.57
CA PRO A 106 20.32 -13.22 -6.51
C PRO A 106 20.55 -14.56 -5.81
N ALA A 107 20.20 -15.66 -6.49
CA ALA A 107 20.25 -17.01 -5.92
C ALA A 107 21.65 -17.45 -5.44
N SER A 108 22.70 -16.87 -6.01
CA SER A 108 24.11 -17.12 -5.63
C SER A 108 24.51 -16.51 -4.29
N ARG A 109 23.69 -15.65 -3.68
CA ARG A 109 24.03 -14.97 -2.43
C ARG A 109 23.70 -15.82 -1.22
N ALA A 110 24.62 -15.83 -0.25
CA ALA A 110 24.39 -16.47 1.04
C ALA A 110 23.48 -15.58 1.90
N GLY A 111 22.64 -16.20 2.73
CA GLY A 111 21.89 -15.50 3.76
C GLY A 111 22.79 -15.07 4.93
N ALA A 112 22.34 -14.10 5.70
CA ALA A 112 22.96 -13.70 6.95
C ALA A 112 21.98 -13.91 8.14
N PRO A 113 22.48 -14.27 9.31
CA PRO A 113 21.64 -14.40 10.50
C PRO A 113 20.84 -13.12 10.75
N GLY A 114 19.59 -13.26 11.15
CA GLY A 114 18.69 -12.13 11.42
C GLY A 114 18.10 -11.47 10.18
N ILE A 115 18.29 -12.05 8.99
CA ILE A 115 17.72 -11.56 7.71
C ILE A 115 16.85 -12.66 7.11
N ARG A 116 15.64 -12.34 6.70
CA ARG A 116 14.79 -13.22 5.91
C ARG A 116 15.11 -13.06 4.43
N LEU A 117 15.98 -13.92 3.92
CA LEU A 117 16.42 -13.87 2.53
C LEU A 117 15.44 -14.59 1.60
N HIS A 118 14.98 -13.87 0.56
CA HIS A 118 14.24 -14.40 -0.57
C HIS A 118 15.16 -14.48 -1.78
N ARG A 119 15.36 -15.69 -2.31
CA ARG A 119 16.24 -15.91 -3.46
C ARG A 119 15.46 -15.83 -4.77
N THR A 120 16.02 -15.15 -5.75
CA THR A 120 15.48 -15.12 -7.11
C THR A 120 16.57 -15.42 -8.13
N ARG A 121 16.20 -16.08 -9.23
CA ARG A 121 17.13 -16.32 -10.36
C ARG A 121 17.38 -15.04 -11.16
N SER A 122 16.38 -14.18 -11.25
CA SER A 122 16.48 -12.89 -11.91
C SER A 122 15.66 -11.86 -11.15
N LEU A 123 16.25 -10.71 -10.92
CA LEU A 123 15.56 -9.52 -10.43
C LEU A 123 15.59 -8.50 -11.57
N ASP A 124 14.44 -8.26 -12.19
CA ASP A 124 14.33 -7.29 -13.27
C ASP A 124 14.63 -5.89 -12.73
N ALA A 125 15.43 -5.12 -13.47
CA ALA A 125 15.75 -3.73 -13.08
C ALA A 125 14.48 -2.87 -12.92
N ARG A 126 13.42 -3.16 -13.70
CA ARG A 126 12.11 -2.50 -13.59
C ARG A 126 11.37 -2.83 -12.30
N ASP A 127 11.77 -3.87 -11.58
CA ASP A 127 11.17 -4.27 -10.29
C ASP A 127 11.86 -3.63 -9.09
N THR A 128 12.93 -2.87 -9.32
CA THR A 128 13.77 -2.30 -8.27
C THR A 128 13.90 -0.79 -8.41
N THR A 129 14.09 -0.14 -7.29
CA THR A 129 14.32 1.30 -7.21
C THR A 129 15.12 1.63 -5.94
N THR A 130 15.38 2.89 -5.72
CA THR A 130 15.90 3.40 -4.45
C THR A 130 14.87 4.32 -3.82
N HIS A 131 14.49 4.04 -2.58
CA HIS A 131 13.59 4.91 -1.82
C HIS A 131 14.24 5.27 -0.49
N ARG A 132 14.35 6.57 -0.20
CA ARG A 132 15.04 7.12 1.00
C ARG A 132 16.44 6.54 1.19
N GLY A 133 17.20 6.37 0.09
CA GLY A 133 18.56 5.84 0.13
C GLY A 133 18.68 4.32 0.30
N ILE A 134 17.58 3.57 0.32
CA ILE A 134 17.57 2.11 0.45
C ILE A 134 17.19 1.47 -0.89
N PRO A 135 18.01 0.56 -1.46
CA PRO A 135 17.60 -0.28 -2.58
C PRO A 135 16.40 -1.14 -2.18
N ILE A 136 15.31 -1.07 -2.95
CA ILE A 136 14.02 -1.63 -2.58
C ILE A 136 13.26 -2.11 -3.82
N THR A 137 12.36 -3.07 -3.66
CA THR A 137 11.41 -3.40 -4.72
C THR A 137 10.46 -2.23 -4.99
N THR A 138 10.12 -1.97 -6.26
CA THR A 138 9.08 -1.01 -6.61
C THR A 138 7.78 -1.33 -5.87
N LEU A 139 6.90 -0.37 -5.73
CA LEU A 139 5.64 -0.57 -5.02
C LEU A 139 4.82 -1.70 -5.66
N ALA A 140 4.68 -1.73 -6.98
CA ALA A 140 3.96 -2.77 -7.71
C ALA A 140 4.57 -4.16 -7.46
N ARG A 141 5.91 -4.28 -7.48
CA ARG A 141 6.60 -5.51 -7.16
C ARG A 141 6.44 -5.90 -5.70
N THR A 142 6.47 -4.96 -4.77
CA THR A 142 6.22 -5.18 -3.34
C THR A 142 4.82 -5.76 -3.10
N LEU A 143 3.80 -5.25 -3.78
CA LEU A 143 2.44 -5.79 -3.71
C LEU A 143 2.36 -7.23 -4.24
N LEU A 144 3.08 -7.55 -5.33
CA LEU A 144 3.17 -8.93 -5.83
C LEU A 144 3.84 -9.87 -4.81
N ASP A 145 4.93 -9.42 -4.20
CA ASP A 145 5.64 -10.21 -3.18
C ASP A 145 4.77 -10.41 -1.91
N LEU A 146 3.97 -9.43 -1.51
CA LEU A 146 2.96 -9.57 -0.45
C LEU A 146 1.87 -10.57 -0.85
N ALA A 147 1.33 -10.46 -2.05
CA ALA A 147 0.31 -11.38 -2.57
C ALA A 147 0.77 -12.84 -2.58
N ALA A 148 2.09 -13.07 -2.69
CA ALA A 148 2.67 -14.41 -2.66
C ALA A 148 2.83 -14.98 -1.24
N THR A 149 2.93 -14.14 -0.20
CA THR A 149 3.41 -14.55 1.14
C THR A 149 2.52 -14.12 2.30
N ALA A 150 1.70 -13.11 2.11
CA ALA A 150 0.83 -12.56 3.16
C ALA A 150 -0.61 -13.06 3.04
N PRO A 151 -1.39 -13.05 4.13
CA PRO A 151 -2.84 -13.26 4.07
C PRO A 151 -3.51 -12.20 3.17
N ARG A 152 -4.63 -12.59 2.54
CA ARG A 152 -5.41 -11.72 1.64
C ARG A 152 -5.79 -10.38 2.29
N SER A 153 -6.22 -10.40 3.54
CA SER A 153 -6.59 -9.18 4.29
C SER A 153 -5.44 -8.18 4.40
N ARG A 154 -4.19 -8.66 4.54
CA ARG A 154 -3.01 -7.80 4.59
C ARG A 154 -2.67 -7.20 3.22
N LEU A 155 -2.87 -7.96 2.14
CA LEU A 155 -2.73 -7.44 0.78
C LEU A 155 -3.77 -6.35 0.50
N GLU A 156 -5.03 -6.61 0.84
CA GLU A 156 -6.12 -5.64 0.69
C GLU A 156 -5.87 -4.36 1.50
N HIS A 157 -5.38 -4.50 2.74
CA HIS A 157 -4.97 -3.35 3.55
C HIS A 157 -3.84 -2.56 2.89
N ALA A 158 -2.80 -3.24 2.37
CA ALA A 158 -1.68 -2.59 1.69
C ALA A 158 -2.12 -1.86 0.42
N LEU A 159 -3.02 -2.43 -0.37
CA LEU A 159 -3.63 -1.79 -1.53
C LEU A 159 -4.43 -0.54 -1.13
N GLY A 160 -5.25 -0.63 -0.08
CA GLY A 160 -5.98 0.51 0.45
C GLY A 160 -5.05 1.64 0.95
N GLN A 161 -3.90 1.30 1.56
CA GLN A 161 -2.90 2.30 1.94
C GLN A 161 -2.19 2.91 0.73
N ALA A 162 -1.89 2.11 -0.30
CA ALA A 162 -1.30 2.62 -1.54
C ALA A 162 -2.20 3.67 -2.20
N LEU A 163 -3.51 3.43 -2.20
CA LEU A 163 -4.51 4.38 -2.70
C LEU A 163 -4.54 5.66 -1.86
N ARG A 164 -4.66 5.54 -0.53
CA ARG A 164 -4.70 6.69 0.38
C ARG A 164 -3.44 7.56 0.33
N ASN A 165 -2.29 6.93 0.09
CA ASN A 165 -1.00 7.63 0.01
C ASN A 165 -0.68 8.13 -1.42
N GLU A 166 -1.61 7.99 -2.37
CA GLU A 166 -1.45 8.38 -3.79
C GLU A 166 -0.28 7.65 -4.50
N LEU A 167 0.06 6.45 -4.02
CA LEU A 167 1.14 5.63 -4.55
C LEU A 167 0.65 4.52 -5.49
N TYR A 168 -0.67 4.35 -5.63
CA TYR A 168 -1.25 3.30 -6.45
C TYR A 168 -1.11 3.64 -7.94
N ASP A 169 -0.40 2.79 -8.67
CA ASP A 169 -0.26 2.88 -10.13
C ASP A 169 -0.72 1.55 -10.77
N GLN A 170 -1.91 1.60 -11.39
CA GLN A 170 -2.50 0.44 -12.04
C GLN A 170 -1.70 -0.05 -13.24
N ARG A 171 -1.03 0.85 -13.99
CA ARG A 171 -0.22 0.47 -15.15
C ARG A 171 1.02 -0.28 -14.68
N ALA A 172 1.72 0.24 -13.66
CA ALA A 172 2.87 -0.44 -13.07
C ALA A 172 2.50 -1.82 -12.50
N ILE A 173 1.30 -1.95 -11.88
CA ILE A 173 0.81 -3.25 -11.39
C ILE A 173 0.49 -4.17 -12.57
N GLY A 174 -0.16 -3.69 -13.63
CA GLY A 174 -0.41 -4.45 -14.86
C GLY A 174 0.88 -5.00 -15.47
N ASP A 175 1.88 -4.15 -15.65
CA ASP A 175 3.21 -4.52 -16.18
C ASP A 175 3.90 -5.60 -15.33
N VAL A 176 3.81 -5.48 -13.99
CA VAL A 176 4.38 -6.49 -13.09
C VAL A 176 3.64 -7.82 -13.22
N LEU A 177 2.30 -7.82 -13.32
CA LEU A 177 1.50 -9.03 -13.48
C LEU A 177 1.77 -9.74 -14.81
N GLU A 178 2.00 -8.99 -15.88
CA GLU A 178 2.36 -9.54 -17.20
C GLU A 178 3.77 -10.15 -17.21
N ARG A 179 4.76 -9.40 -16.71
CA ARG A 179 6.17 -9.87 -16.66
C ARG A 179 6.36 -11.08 -15.76
N HIS A 180 5.55 -11.22 -14.73
CA HIS A 180 5.64 -12.30 -13.75
C HIS A 180 4.51 -13.33 -13.87
N HIS A 181 3.90 -13.48 -15.06
CA HIS A 181 2.87 -14.49 -15.29
C HIS A 181 3.33 -15.88 -14.78
N GLY A 182 2.43 -16.63 -14.15
CA GLY A 182 2.77 -17.94 -13.55
C GLY A 182 3.48 -17.88 -12.18
N ARG A 183 3.95 -16.72 -11.72
CA ARG A 183 4.56 -16.60 -10.40
C ARG A 183 3.48 -16.65 -9.30
N ARG A 184 3.84 -17.25 -8.15
CA ARG A 184 3.01 -17.22 -6.95
C ARG A 184 2.66 -15.76 -6.60
N GLY A 185 1.40 -15.52 -6.27
CA GLY A 185 0.88 -14.18 -5.93
C GLY A 185 0.23 -13.45 -7.10
N VAL A 186 0.56 -13.77 -8.38
CA VAL A 186 -0.04 -13.12 -9.55
C VAL A 186 -1.55 -13.26 -9.57
N LYS A 187 -2.08 -14.47 -9.33
CA LYS A 187 -3.54 -14.70 -9.27
C LYS A 187 -4.17 -13.89 -8.13
N ALA A 188 -3.56 -13.91 -6.94
CA ALA A 188 -4.07 -13.20 -5.78
C ALA A 188 -4.04 -11.68 -5.98
N LEU A 189 -2.94 -11.12 -6.51
CA LEU A 189 -2.84 -9.69 -6.80
C LEU A 189 -3.81 -9.30 -7.92
N ARG A 190 -3.90 -10.09 -9.00
CA ARG A 190 -4.86 -9.84 -10.08
C ARG A 190 -6.30 -9.83 -9.56
N THR A 191 -6.68 -10.80 -8.71
CA THR A 191 -8.01 -10.82 -8.10
C THR A 191 -8.24 -9.62 -7.17
N ALA A 192 -7.22 -9.19 -6.43
CA ALA A 192 -7.34 -8.05 -5.51
C ALA A 192 -7.35 -6.69 -6.23
N THR A 193 -6.78 -6.60 -7.43
CA THR A 193 -6.71 -5.37 -8.25
C THR A 193 -7.62 -5.40 -9.46
N ALA A 194 -8.14 -6.56 -9.84
CA ALA A 194 -9.14 -6.64 -10.87
C ALA A 194 -10.42 -5.96 -10.37
N ASP A 195 -10.86 -4.98 -11.12
CA ASP A 195 -12.29 -4.91 -11.33
C ASP A 195 -12.67 -6.30 -11.86
N ASP A 196 -13.34 -7.09 -11.06
CA ASP A 196 -13.84 -8.39 -11.49
C ASP A 196 -14.56 -8.16 -12.82
N PRO A 197 -14.12 -8.72 -13.96
CA PRO A 197 -14.81 -8.53 -15.24
C PRO A 197 -16.26 -9.04 -15.20
N ALA A 198 -16.62 -9.85 -14.19
CA ALA A 198 -18.00 -10.19 -13.87
C ALA A 198 -18.82 -8.99 -13.35
N PHE A 199 -18.19 -7.87 -13.02
CA PHE A 199 -18.87 -6.67 -12.51
C PHE A 199 -18.64 -5.45 -13.42
N THR A 200 -19.02 -5.56 -14.69
CA THR A 200 -19.27 -4.35 -15.49
C THR A 200 -20.39 -3.55 -14.81
N ARG A 201 -20.40 -2.22 -15.03
CA ARG A 201 -21.46 -1.34 -14.47
C ARG A 201 -22.86 -1.93 -14.68
N GLY A 202 -23.14 -2.45 -15.88
CA GLY A 202 -24.43 -3.07 -16.22
C GLY A 202 -24.69 -4.40 -15.50
N GLU A 203 -23.65 -5.21 -15.21
CA GLU A 203 -23.83 -6.44 -14.42
C GLU A 203 -24.09 -6.12 -12.96
N LEU A 204 -23.42 -5.13 -12.40
CA LEU A 204 -23.62 -4.66 -11.05
C LEU A 204 -25.05 -4.12 -10.85
N GLU A 205 -25.54 -3.34 -11.81
CA GLU A 205 -26.91 -2.87 -11.83
C GLU A 205 -27.91 -4.03 -11.85
N ARG A 206 -27.69 -5.02 -12.70
CA ARG A 206 -28.56 -6.21 -12.76
C ARG A 206 -28.59 -6.97 -11.44
N ARG A 207 -27.42 -7.17 -10.82
CA ARG A 207 -27.30 -7.89 -9.54
C ARG A 207 -27.96 -7.14 -8.40
N PHE A 208 -27.72 -5.85 -8.28
CA PHE A 208 -28.36 -5.04 -7.23
C PHE A 208 -29.88 -4.97 -7.39
N ARG A 209 -30.37 -4.80 -8.61
CA ARG A 209 -31.81 -4.88 -8.89
C ARG A 209 -32.41 -6.28 -8.60
N ALA A 210 -31.67 -7.34 -8.93
CA ALA A 210 -32.09 -8.71 -8.60
C ALA A 210 -32.12 -8.94 -7.09
N LEU A 211 -31.15 -8.40 -6.35
CA LEU A 211 -31.11 -8.38 -4.89
C LEU A 211 -32.36 -7.68 -4.34
N CYS A 212 -32.68 -6.47 -4.81
CA CYS A 212 -33.86 -5.73 -4.38
C CYS A 212 -35.14 -6.52 -4.64
N ARG A 213 -35.31 -7.12 -5.83
CA ARG A 213 -36.49 -7.97 -6.14
C ARG A 213 -36.59 -9.17 -5.20
N ARG A 214 -35.50 -9.90 -4.99
CA ARG A 214 -35.45 -11.08 -4.13
C ARG A 214 -35.79 -10.75 -2.67
N ALA A 215 -35.31 -9.59 -2.21
CA ALA A 215 -35.56 -9.12 -0.84
C ALA A 215 -36.88 -8.39 -0.63
N GLY A 216 -37.76 -8.29 -1.67
CA GLY A 216 -39.01 -7.56 -1.60
C GLY A 216 -38.86 -6.05 -1.41
N LEU A 217 -37.71 -5.49 -1.83
CA LEU A 217 -37.45 -4.05 -1.75
C LEU A 217 -37.99 -3.32 -2.98
N PRO A 218 -38.30 -2.01 -2.86
CA PRO A 218 -38.61 -1.17 -4.01
C PRO A 218 -37.54 -1.27 -5.08
N GLN A 219 -37.91 -1.07 -6.36
CA GLN A 219 -36.95 -1.07 -7.44
C GLN A 219 -36.32 0.35 -7.57
N PRO A 220 -34.99 0.46 -7.50
CA PRO A 220 -34.32 1.73 -7.64
C PRO A 220 -34.25 2.21 -9.11
N LEU A 221 -34.15 3.51 -9.29
CA LEU A 221 -33.66 4.12 -10.53
C LEU A 221 -32.14 3.97 -10.57
N SER A 222 -31.58 3.50 -11.69
CA SER A 222 -30.13 3.39 -11.89
C SER A 222 -29.59 4.60 -12.62
N ASN A 223 -28.34 4.99 -12.31
CA ASN A 223 -27.65 6.11 -12.96
C ASN A 223 -28.52 7.37 -13.03
N HIS A 224 -29.10 7.71 -11.90
CA HIS A 224 -30.06 8.82 -11.83
C HIS A 224 -29.36 10.10 -11.38
N VAL A 225 -29.85 11.24 -11.86
CA VAL A 225 -29.35 12.55 -11.42
C VAL A 225 -30.28 13.10 -10.36
N VAL A 226 -29.72 13.39 -9.18
CA VAL A 226 -30.41 14.08 -8.08
C VAL A 226 -29.81 15.46 -7.85
N ALA A 227 -30.61 16.42 -7.40
CA ALA A 227 -30.14 17.75 -7.07
C ALA A 227 -29.84 17.87 -5.57
N ASP A 228 -28.77 18.57 -5.21
CA ASP A 228 -28.49 18.97 -3.83
C ASP A 228 -29.31 20.18 -3.40
N ALA A 229 -29.06 20.71 -2.20
CA ALA A 229 -29.78 21.84 -1.64
C ALA A 229 -29.60 23.14 -2.47
N ASP A 230 -28.48 23.29 -3.17
CA ASP A 230 -28.13 24.41 -4.02
C ASP A 230 -28.50 24.18 -5.49
N ASN A 231 -29.27 23.11 -5.75
CA ASN A 231 -29.70 22.68 -7.09
C ASN A 231 -28.57 22.23 -8.03
N HIS A 232 -27.40 21.83 -7.49
CA HIS A 232 -26.35 21.23 -8.30
C HIS A 232 -26.68 19.76 -8.59
N PRO A 233 -26.49 19.30 -9.84
CA PRO A 233 -26.78 17.94 -10.23
C PRO A 233 -25.69 16.98 -9.80
N HIS A 234 -26.09 15.84 -9.21
CA HIS A 234 -25.21 14.73 -8.82
C HIS A 234 -25.71 13.42 -9.44
N GLU A 235 -24.90 12.79 -10.28
CA GLU A 235 -25.18 11.43 -10.76
C GLU A 235 -24.93 10.44 -9.62
N VAL A 236 -25.92 9.53 -9.38
CA VAL A 236 -25.88 8.49 -8.34
C VAL A 236 -26.12 7.11 -8.96
N ASP A 237 -25.51 6.06 -8.41
CA ASP A 237 -25.62 4.71 -8.98
C ASP A 237 -27.05 4.18 -8.87
N PHE A 238 -27.69 4.34 -7.70
CA PHE A 238 -29.07 3.96 -7.47
C PHE A 238 -29.82 4.97 -6.61
N PHE A 239 -31.06 5.23 -6.98
CA PHE A 239 -31.94 6.15 -6.27
C PHE A 239 -33.31 5.52 -6.00
N PHE A 240 -33.79 5.61 -4.76
CA PHE A 240 -35.13 5.22 -4.32
C PHE A 240 -35.96 6.48 -4.06
N PRO A 241 -36.72 6.99 -5.05
CA PRO A 241 -37.39 8.30 -4.96
C PRO A 241 -38.33 8.44 -3.76
N ALA A 242 -39.20 7.43 -3.55
CA ALA A 242 -40.17 7.43 -2.46
C ALA A 242 -39.52 7.48 -1.07
N HIS A 243 -38.23 7.12 -0.96
CA HIS A 243 -37.51 7.01 0.30
C HIS A 243 -36.39 8.04 0.40
N ARG A 244 -36.19 8.91 -0.60
CA ARG A 244 -35.03 9.83 -0.69
C ARG A 244 -33.69 9.14 -0.34
N LEU A 245 -33.58 7.86 -0.73
CA LEU A 245 -32.41 7.05 -0.42
C LEU A 245 -31.56 6.92 -1.68
N VAL A 246 -30.30 7.31 -1.55
CA VAL A 246 -29.24 7.11 -2.53
C VAL A 246 -28.38 5.92 -2.10
N VAL A 247 -28.07 5.06 -3.06
CA VAL A 247 -27.09 3.98 -2.87
C VAL A 247 -25.98 4.14 -3.89
N GLU A 248 -24.77 4.26 -3.41
CA GLU A 248 -23.54 4.33 -4.20
C GLU A 248 -22.77 3.01 -4.09
N ILE A 249 -22.17 2.58 -5.18
CA ILE A 249 -21.35 1.38 -5.18
C ILE A 249 -19.89 1.74 -5.41
N ASP A 250 -19.12 1.65 -4.33
CA ASP A 250 -17.71 1.98 -4.36
C ASP A 250 -16.92 0.93 -5.19
N GLY A 251 -16.37 1.39 -6.31
CA GLY A 251 -15.34 0.69 -7.07
C GLY A 251 -13.96 1.05 -6.56
N TRP A 252 -12.97 0.16 -6.69
CA TRP A 252 -11.57 0.44 -6.37
C TRP A 252 -10.97 1.62 -7.16
N ARG A 253 -11.63 2.06 -8.24
CA ARG A 253 -11.12 3.11 -9.14
C ARG A 253 -11.47 4.53 -8.70
N ASP A 254 -12.50 4.71 -7.89
CA ASP A 254 -13.06 6.04 -7.62
C ASP A 254 -12.33 6.79 -6.49
N HIS A 255 -11.43 6.12 -5.75
CA HIS A 255 -10.73 6.72 -4.60
C HIS A 255 -9.22 6.92 -4.84
N GLY A 256 -8.76 6.98 -6.08
CA GLY A 256 -7.34 7.00 -6.46
C GLY A 256 -6.57 8.27 -6.11
N THR A 257 -7.23 9.38 -5.79
CA THR A 257 -6.56 10.64 -5.43
C THR A 257 -7.23 11.29 -4.22
N ARG A 258 -6.46 12.06 -3.44
CA ARG A 258 -6.98 12.89 -2.34
C ARG A 258 -8.10 13.81 -2.82
N VAL A 259 -7.96 14.35 -4.01
CA VAL A 259 -8.95 15.22 -4.66
C VAL A 259 -10.25 14.45 -4.94
N ALA A 260 -10.17 13.21 -5.46
CA ALA A 260 -11.34 12.37 -5.67
C ALA A 260 -12.04 12.01 -4.34
N PHE A 261 -11.27 11.67 -3.32
CA PHE A 261 -11.81 11.38 -1.99
C PHE A 261 -12.47 12.60 -1.32
N GLU A 262 -11.85 13.78 -1.42
CA GLU A 262 -12.43 15.04 -0.90
C GLU A 262 -13.72 15.40 -1.69
N ARG A 263 -13.73 15.19 -2.99
CA ARG A 263 -14.89 15.41 -3.86
C ARG A 263 -16.05 14.46 -3.56
N ASP A 264 -15.78 13.19 -3.31
CA ASP A 264 -16.78 12.21 -2.92
C ASP A 264 -17.40 12.52 -1.56
N ARG A 265 -16.59 12.94 -0.58
CA ARG A 265 -17.09 13.40 0.71
C ARG A 265 -17.91 14.69 0.60
N ALA A 266 -17.51 15.62 -0.26
CA ALA A 266 -18.27 16.82 -0.52
C ALA A 266 -19.62 16.50 -1.16
N LYS A 267 -19.66 15.56 -2.12
CA LYS A 267 -20.89 15.04 -2.72
C LYS A 267 -21.81 14.42 -1.67
N ASP A 268 -21.28 13.52 -0.81
CA ASP A 268 -22.07 12.90 0.24
C ASP A 268 -22.66 13.92 1.20
N ALA A 269 -21.84 14.88 1.65
CA ALA A 269 -22.28 15.96 2.53
C ALA A 269 -23.38 16.82 1.89
N ALA A 270 -23.25 17.16 0.61
CA ALA A 270 -24.24 17.93 -0.15
C ALA A 270 -25.57 17.16 -0.28
N LEU A 271 -25.52 15.86 -0.57
CA LEU A 271 -26.71 15.01 -0.66
C LEU A 271 -27.40 14.85 0.71
N VAL A 272 -26.64 14.65 1.78
CA VAL A 272 -27.18 14.58 3.14
C VAL A 272 -27.80 15.92 3.57
N ALA A 273 -27.16 17.04 3.26
CA ALA A 273 -27.71 18.37 3.52
C ALA A 273 -29.02 18.63 2.75
N ALA A 274 -29.15 18.04 1.54
CA ALA A 274 -30.39 18.08 0.75
C ALA A 274 -31.47 17.11 1.27
N GLY A 275 -31.22 16.37 2.36
CA GLY A 275 -32.17 15.46 2.98
C GLY A 275 -32.25 14.08 2.33
N TYR A 276 -31.21 13.66 1.61
CA TYR A 276 -31.07 12.28 1.14
C TYR A 276 -30.38 11.43 2.21
N ALA A 277 -30.83 10.20 2.38
CA ALA A 277 -30.05 9.17 3.05
C ALA A 277 -29.06 8.60 2.02
N VAL A 278 -27.80 8.44 2.40
CA VAL A 278 -26.75 7.90 1.51
C VAL A 278 -26.22 6.60 2.11
N LEU A 279 -26.26 5.51 1.34
CA LEU A 279 -25.62 4.24 1.69
C LEU A 279 -24.53 3.93 0.67
N ARG A 280 -23.40 3.40 1.14
CA ARG A 280 -22.32 2.94 0.29
C ARG A 280 -22.07 1.46 0.48
N PHE A 281 -21.92 0.75 -0.61
CA PHE A 281 -21.58 -0.66 -0.62
C PHE A 281 -20.43 -0.92 -1.60
N THR A 282 -19.55 -1.81 -1.24
CA THR A 282 -18.55 -2.31 -2.19
C THR A 282 -19.18 -3.36 -3.11
N LYS A 283 -18.61 -3.50 -4.31
CA LYS A 283 -18.98 -4.60 -5.25
C LYS A 283 -18.94 -5.96 -4.56
N ARG A 284 -17.97 -6.15 -3.68
CA ARG A 284 -17.80 -7.39 -2.92
C ARG A 284 -18.96 -7.66 -1.96
N GLN A 285 -19.44 -6.64 -1.23
CA GLN A 285 -20.57 -6.80 -0.33
C GLN A 285 -21.82 -7.25 -1.09
N ILE A 286 -22.07 -6.68 -2.27
CA ILE A 286 -23.20 -7.09 -3.11
C ILE A 286 -23.08 -8.55 -3.58
N ALA A 287 -21.84 -9.02 -3.81
CA ALA A 287 -21.59 -10.37 -4.31
C ALA A 287 -21.57 -11.44 -3.21
N GLU A 288 -20.89 -11.14 -2.09
CA GLU A 288 -20.55 -12.12 -1.05
C GLU A 288 -21.52 -12.06 0.16
N ASP A 289 -22.17 -10.90 0.39
CA ASP A 289 -23.07 -10.70 1.53
C ASP A 289 -24.35 -9.92 1.14
N PRO A 290 -25.12 -10.44 0.16
CA PRO A 290 -26.29 -9.75 -0.37
C PRO A 290 -27.41 -9.55 0.67
N ASP A 291 -27.51 -10.43 1.66
CA ASP A 291 -28.57 -10.36 2.66
C ASP A 291 -28.33 -9.18 3.63
N THR A 292 -27.10 -8.98 4.10
CA THR A 292 -26.73 -7.78 4.89
C THR A 292 -26.92 -6.48 4.09
N VAL A 293 -26.62 -6.49 2.78
CA VAL A 293 -26.89 -5.35 1.90
C VAL A 293 -28.39 -5.05 1.83
N ALA A 294 -29.20 -6.08 1.62
CA ALA A 294 -30.66 -5.94 1.56
C ALA A 294 -31.24 -5.38 2.88
N ASP A 295 -30.77 -5.86 4.02
CA ASP A 295 -31.22 -5.39 5.34
C ASP A 295 -30.86 -3.92 5.58
N ARG A 296 -29.67 -3.49 5.18
CA ARG A 296 -29.27 -2.07 5.28
C ARG A 296 -30.08 -1.17 4.34
N VAL A 297 -30.37 -1.63 3.12
CA VAL A 297 -31.26 -0.89 2.19
C VAL A 297 -32.66 -0.80 2.77
N ARG A 298 -33.21 -1.89 3.33
CA ARG A 298 -34.51 -1.91 4.00
C ARG A 298 -34.58 -0.92 5.15
N ALA A 299 -33.55 -0.91 6.01
CA ALA A 299 -33.44 0.04 7.11
C ALA A 299 -33.34 1.51 6.60
N GLY A 300 -32.63 1.74 5.50
CA GLY A 300 -32.55 3.04 4.83
C GLY A 300 -33.89 3.51 4.30
N CYS A 301 -34.65 2.63 3.66
CA CYS A 301 -35.99 2.93 3.19
C CYS A 301 -36.99 3.24 4.33
N CYS A 302 -36.87 2.54 5.47
CA CYS A 302 -37.71 2.80 6.64
C CYS A 302 -37.37 4.13 7.34
N ARG A 303 -36.09 4.51 7.46
CA ARG A 303 -35.66 5.75 8.11
C ARG A 303 -36.05 7.00 7.33
N ALA A 304 -36.03 6.95 6.02
CA ALA A 304 -36.40 8.07 5.16
C ALA A 304 -37.89 8.45 5.31
N PHE A 305 -38.73 7.54 5.74
CA PHE A 305 -40.16 7.82 6.01
C PHE A 305 -40.37 8.66 7.27
N ALA A 306 -39.40 8.67 8.22
CA ALA A 306 -39.51 9.41 9.47
C ALA A 306 -39.08 10.88 9.34
N TRP A 307 -38.52 11.29 8.22
CA TRP A 307 -38.02 12.65 7.95
C TRP A 307 -38.90 13.45 6.95
N ALA A 308 -40.09 13.06 6.65
CA ALA A 308 -40.98 13.91 5.86
C ALA A 308 -41.27 15.19 6.65
N PRO A 309 -40.92 16.40 6.18
CA PRO A 309 -41.38 17.62 6.82
C PRO A 309 -42.93 17.64 6.79
N ALA A 310 -43.53 17.99 7.89
CA ALA A 310 -44.95 18.20 7.95
C ALA A 310 -45.40 19.19 6.85
N PRO A 311 -46.53 18.95 6.14
CA PRO A 311 -46.97 19.91 5.14
C PRO A 311 -47.15 21.27 5.79
N ALA A 312 -46.49 22.28 5.18
CA ALA A 312 -46.72 23.67 5.60
C ALA A 312 -48.22 23.98 5.33
N TRP A 313 -48.91 24.30 6.40
CA TRP A 313 -50.26 24.87 6.38
C TRP A 313 -50.21 26.33 5.99
#